data_ad71435aedce72faf9a420f5d8a85e03
#
_entry.id   ad71435aedce72faf9a420f5d8a85e03
#
_cell.length_a   1.000
_cell.length_b   1.000
_cell.length_c   1.000
_cell.angle_alpha   90.00
_cell.angle_beta   90.00
_cell.angle_gamma   90.00
#
_symmetry.space_group_name_H-M   'P 1'
#
loop_
_entity.id
_entity.type
_entity.pdbx_description
1 polymer ?
#
loop_
_entity_poly.entity_id
_entity_poly.type
_entity_poly.pdbx_seq_one_letter_code
_entity_poly.pdbx_strand_id
1 'polypeptide(L)'
;MKKVTFRCRWTFLFALVLSFVCLLGSGQKVSAASDTQETCKVVFADAKGVTSAEYYQKLSRTVEKGNVIELPKVNRNGYKAVWVTKNDGYEYKYSAGEKVAIENDIKFCLNLYKEYTVRFYTANGKNEYKSLRKTVVAGSSIRMPSGNSSENYSFQGWATKAGGNVSKKRGATVKVKSNLKFYAVQKKISTSGVKLYKNDGTYWKTVKNTDGRTTFPIVDLKNGDMVLGWSKTKGKSTLSNADCRSGARIPSKRGRYYMVVFRKSMDKAPSVITQPTKYDRVYWVGDSRTVDTKLALGASVPSNVEFIAKGRQGLDWFKSTAYRQLLHSVSSRPQSEKKAVIINLGVNDLKNVNAYIPYMRRVSEKLEKYNCKMYYLSVNPINSEMVKRAGAGRRTEEEIATFNKVIYQKLCFGKNKSFTYINSCTNLQMKGWISDRYNSGRYDGLHYSNETYLRIFDYCMRYLNR
;
A
#
# COMPACT_ATOMS: atom_id res chain seq x y z
N MET A 1 2.52 -2.29 -39.57
CA MET A 1 2.48 -2.78 -38.18
C MET A 1 1.49 -1.98 -37.36
N LYS A 2 0.27 -2.51 -37.17
CA LYS A 2 -0.78 -1.81 -36.36
C LYS A 2 -0.66 -2.24 -34.90
N LYS A 3 -0.48 -1.28 -34.00
CA LYS A 3 -0.48 -1.48 -32.53
C LYS A 3 -1.89 -1.83 -32.07
N VAL A 4 -2.06 -2.96 -31.41
CA VAL A 4 -3.29 -3.35 -30.72
C VAL A 4 -3.21 -2.82 -29.29
N THR A 5 -4.05 -1.85 -28.99
CA THR A 5 -4.23 -1.33 -27.63
C THR A 5 -5.40 -2.05 -26.96
N PHE A 6 -5.13 -2.73 -25.85
CA PHE A 6 -6.16 -3.30 -24.97
C PHE A 6 -6.85 -2.18 -24.19
N ARG A 7 -8.14 -2.00 -24.41
CA ARG A 7 -9.01 -1.22 -23.51
C ARG A 7 -10.01 -2.18 -22.84
N CYS A 8 -9.82 -2.40 -21.56
CA CYS A 8 -10.80 -3.06 -20.69
C CYS A 8 -11.86 -2.02 -20.30
N ARG A 9 -13.10 -2.19 -20.74
CA ARG A 9 -14.25 -1.40 -20.30
C ARG A 9 -15.05 -2.24 -19.30
N TRP A 10 -15.07 -1.79 -18.06
CA TRP A 10 -16.05 -2.22 -17.07
C TRP A 10 -17.28 -1.33 -17.21
N THR A 11 -18.41 -1.91 -17.55
CA THR A 11 -19.72 -1.25 -17.48
C THR A 11 -20.47 -1.78 -16.27
N PHE A 12 -20.75 -0.89 -15.33
CA PHE A 12 -21.64 -1.14 -14.20
C PHE A 12 -23.10 -1.07 -14.68
N LEU A 13 -23.90 -2.10 -14.40
CA LEU A 13 -25.35 -2.07 -14.54
C LEU A 13 -25.98 -1.71 -13.20
N PHE A 14 -26.70 -0.58 -13.15
CA PHE A 14 -27.53 -0.20 -12.02
C PHE A 14 -28.93 -0.79 -12.17
N ALA A 15 -29.43 -1.36 -11.11
CA ALA A 15 -30.79 -1.88 -10.99
C ALA A 15 -31.79 -0.73 -10.88
N LEU A 16 -32.88 -0.82 -11.66
CA LEU A 16 -34.03 0.08 -11.60
C LEU A 16 -35.12 -0.53 -10.69
N VAL A 17 -35.56 0.25 -9.72
CA VAL A 17 -36.61 -0.11 -8.77
C VAL A 17 -37.98 0.10 -9.42
N LEU A 18 -38.85 -0.90 -9.36
CA LEU A 18 -40.28 -0.82 -9.76
C LEU A 18 -41.08 -0.03 -8.71
N SER A 19 -41.76 1.00 -9.17
CA SER A 19 -42.89 1.60 -8.43
C SER A 19 -44.23 1.10 -9.03
N PHE A 20 -45.00 0.48 -8.17
CA PHE A 20 -46.37 0.04 -8.45
C PHE A 20 -47.34 1.22 -8.31
N VAL A 21 -48.12 1.49 -9.35
CA VAL A 21 -49.35 2.30 -9.24
C VAL A 21 -50.49 1.46 -9.78
N CYS A 22 -51.44 1.14 -8.90
CA CYS A 22 -52.75 0.59 -9.27
C CYS A 22 -53.65 1.68 -9.82
N LEU A 23 -54.25 1.44 -10.98
CA LEU A 23 -55.47 2.10 -11.41
C LEU A 23 -56.45 1.09 -12.00
N LEU A 24 -57.61 1.02 -11.39
CA LEU A 24 -58.75 0.23 -11.82
C LEU A 24 -59.46 0.94 -13.00
N GLY A 25 -59.86 0.14 -14.00
CA GLY A 25 -60.91 0.64 -14.89
C GLY A 25 -60.93 0.01 -16.29
N SER A 26 -62.02 -0.69 -16.56
CA SER A 26 -62.68 -1.00 -17.83
C SER A 26 -62.03 -2.06 -18.75
N GLY A 27 -62.79 -3.12 -18.94
CA GLY A 27 -62.50 -4.28 -19.79
C GLY A 27 -62.43 -3.93 -21.30
N GLN A 28 -61.30 -4.25 -21.88
CA GLN A 28 -61.18 -4.57 -23.31
C GLN A 28 -60.49 -5.93 -23.38
N LYS A 29 -61.06 -6.83 -24.18
CA LYS A 29 -60.47 -8.08 -24.55
C LYS A 29 -59.15 -7.77 -25.30
N VAL A 30 -58.05 -7.96 -24.62
CA VAL A 30 -56.72 -7.97 -25.26
C VAL A 30 -56.56 -9.37 -25.86
N SER A 31 -56.50 -9.42 -27.17
CA SER A 31 -56.03 -10.58 -27.93
C SER A 31 -54.62 -10.89 -27.43
N ALA A 32 -54.40 -12.11 -26.97
CA ALA A 32 -53.07 -12.59 -26.60
C ALA A 32 -52.19 -12.56 -27.85
N ALA A 33 -51.35 -11.51 -27.95
CA ALA A 33 -50.21 -11.53 -28.85
C ALA A 33 -49.35 -12.72 -28.36
N SER A 34 -49.10 -13.71 -29.19
CA SER A 34 -48.10 -14.73 -28.94
C SER A 34 -46.75 -14.06 -28.82
N ASP A 35 -46.25 -14.03 -27.61
CA ASP A 35 -44.91 -13.55 -27.32
C ASP A 35 -43.93 -14.56 -27.95
N THR A 36 -43.59 -14.34 -29.22
CA THR A 36 -42.58 -15.15 -29.92
C THR A 36 -41.23 -14.73 -29.35
N GLN A 37 -40.83 -15.44 -28.31
CA GLN A 37 -39.54 -15.24 -27.65
C GLN A 37 -38.44 -15.39 -28.72
N GLU A 38 -37.68 -14.29 -28.95
CA GLU A 38 -36.60 -14.28 -29.93
C GLU A 38 -35.53 -15.33 -29.53
N THR A 39 -35.19 -16.19 -30.49
CA THR A 39 -34.18 -17.24 -30.29
C THR A 39 -32.96 -17.00 -31.17
N CYS A 40 -31.78 -17.40 -30.67
CA CYS A 40 -30.50 -17.32 -31.37
C CYS A 40 -29.91 -18.73 -31.57
N LYS A 41 -29.30 -18.96 -32.73
CA LYS A 41 -28.57 -20.18 -33.04
C LYS A 41 -27.14 -20.10 -32.54
N VAL A 42 -26.75 -21.07 -31.71
CA VAL A 42 -25.36 -21.22 -31.24
C VAL A 42 -24.76 -22.43 -31.96
N VAL A 43 -23.81 -22.19 -32.82
CA VAL A 43 -23.16 -23.22 -33.65
C VAL A 43 -21.72 -23.41 -33.15
N PHE A 44 -21.31 -24.65 -32.97
CA PHE A 44 -19.95 -25.04 -32.67
C PHE A 44 -19.27 -25.68 -33.88
N ALA A 45 -17.97 -25.40 -34.06
CA ALA A 45 -17.21 -25.84 -35.21
C ALA A 45 -15.73 -26.08 -34.86
N ASP A 46 -15.00 -26.73 -35.71
CA ASP A 46 -13.54 -26.83 -35.66
C ASP A 46 -12.88 -25.47 -36.02
N ALA A 47 -11.54 -25.39 -35.95
CA ALA A 47 -10.79 -24.20 -36.29
C ALA A 47 -10.96 -23.67 -37.70
N LYS A 48 -11.40 -24.54 -38.62
CA LYS A 48 -11.72 -24.21 -40.04
C LYS A 48 -13.17 -23.83 -40.24
N GLY A 49 -13.98 -23.91 -39.21
CA GLY A 49 -15.41 -23.60 -39.26
C GLY A 49 -16.28 -24.79 -39.70
N VAL A 50 -15.73 -26.03 -39.75
CA VAL A 50 -16.45 -27.24 -40.12
C VAL A 50 -17.28 -27.73 -38.94
N THR A 51 -18.59 -27.99 -39.18
CA THR A 51 -19.58 -28.37 -38.18
C THR A 51 -20.00 -29.82 -38.27
N SER A 52 -19.54 -30.56 -39.29
CA SER A 52 -20.02 -31.90 -39.64
C SER A 52 -19.60 -32.99 -38.66
N ALA A 53 -18.61 -32.78 -37.78
CA ALA A 53 -18.25 -33.72 -36.75
C ALA A 53 -19.37 -33.85 -35.71
N GLU A 54 -19.76 -35.07 -35.34
CA GLU A 54 -20.80 -35.39 -34.37
C GLU A 54 -20.66 -34.65 -33.07
N TYR A 55 -19.40 -34.43 -32.60
CA TYR A 55 -19.08 -33.64 -31.41
C TYR A 55 -19.61 -32.21 -31.48
N TYR A 56 -19.40 -31.52 -32.60
CA TYR A 56 -19.86 -30.15 -32.77
C TYR A 56 -21.37 -30.06 -33.00
N GLN A 57 -21.95 -31.05 -33.69
CA GLN A 57 -23.39 -31.11 -33.89
C GLN A 57 -24.14 -31.25 -32.56
N LYS A 58 -23.65 -32.11 -31.65
CA LYS A 58 -24.24 -32.32 -30.32
C LYS A 58 -24.12 -31.05 -29.41
N LEU A 59 -23.16 -30.22 -29.64
CA LEU A 59 -22.97 -28.94 -28.88
C LEU A 59 -23.85 -27.81 -29.42
N SER A 60 -24.14 -27.85 -30.73
CA SER A 60 -24.90 -26.78 -31.38
C SER A 60 -26.40 -26.84 -31.00
N ARG A 61 -26.97 -25.66 -30.70
CA ARG A 61 -28.36 -25.57 -30.21
C ARG A 61 -28.94 -24.18 -30.46
N THR A 62 -30.25 -24.08 -30.35
CA THR A 62 -30.96 -22.81 -30.28
C THR A 62 -31.18 -22.43 -28.82
N VAL A 63 -31.01 -21.17 -28.47
CA VAL A 63 -31.22 -20.62 -27.13
C VAL A 63 -32.04 -19.35 -27.23
N GLU A 64 -32.72 -18.97 -26.19
CA GLU A 64 -33.40 -17.69 -26.10
C GLU A 64 -32.38 -16.54 -26.12
N LYS A 65 -32.72 -15.45 -26.77
CA LYS A 65 -31.90 -14.24 -26.81
C LYS A 65 -31.65 -13.70 -25.40
N GLY A 66 -30.43 -13.32 -25.09
CA GLY A 66 -29.99 -12.91 -23.76
C GLY A 66 -29.60 -14.07 -22.85
N ASN A 67 -29.84 -15.31 -23.24
CA ASN A 67 -29.51 -16.48 -22.43
C ASN A 67 -27.98 -16.64 -22.30
N VAL A 68 -27.51 -16.98 -21.07
CA VAL A 68 -26.09 -17.20 -20.79
C VAL A 68 -25.74 -18.65 -20.91
N ILE A 69 -24.83 -18.98 -21.80
CA ILE A 69 -24.31 -20.34 -21.96
C ILE A 69 -22.89 -20.49 -21.41
N GLU A 70 -22.55 -21.66 -20.86
CA GLU A 70 -21.15 -22.00 -20.55
C GLU A 70 -20.55 -22.71 -21.78
N LEU A 71 -19.41 -22.17 -22.27
CA LEU A 71 -18.73 -22.77 -23.41
C LEU A 71 -18.10 -24.10 -23.03
N PRO A 72 -18.13 -25.10 -23.93
CA PRO A 72 -17.66 -26.44 -23.63
C PRO A 72 -16.22 -26.50 -23.15
N LYS A 73 -15.97 -27.27 -22.08
CA LYS A 73 -14.62 -27.52 -21.57
C LYS A 73 -13.94 -28.56 -22.48
N VAL A 74 -12.81 -28.18 -23.04
CA VAL A 74 -12.01 -29.03 -23.91
C VAL A 74 -10.64 -29.24 -23.30
N ASN A 75 -10.31 -30.46 -22.92
CA ASN A 75 -9.01 -30.84 -22.40
C ASN A 75 -8.20 -31.58 -23.45
N ARG A 76 -7.10 -31.00 -23.92
CA ARG A 76 -6.13 -31.63 -24.79
C ARG A 76 -4.73 -31.42 -24.24
N ASN A 77 -4.07 -32.50 -23.85
CA ASN A 77 -2.74 -32.41 -23.23
C ASN A 77 -1.75 -31.64 -24.12
N GLY A 78 -1.09 -30.60 -23.54
CA GLY A 78 -0.13 -29.74 -24.24
C GLY A 78 -0.78 -28.68 -25.15
N TYR A 79 -2.09 -28.46 -25.05
CA TYR A 79 -2.80 -27.42 -25.81
C TYR A 79 -3.75 -26.61 -24.93
N LYS A 80 -3.81 -25.31 -25.16
CA LYS A 80 -4.85 -24.44 -24.65
C LYS A 80 -5.98 -24.36 -25.65
N ALA A 81 -7.18 -24.78 -25.26
CA ALA A 81 -8.40 -24.68 -26.05
C ALA A 81 -8.98 -23.25 -25.88
N VAL A 82 -9.35 -22.64 -27.01
CA VAL A 82 -9.94 -21.29 -27.06
C VAL A 82 -11.07 -21.34 -28.08
N TRP A 83 -12.27 -20.90 -27.69
CA TRP A 83 -13.37 -20.69 -28.60
C TRP A 83 -13.26 -19.32 -29.24
N VAL A 84 -13.34 -19.26 -30.56
CA VAL A 84 -13.18 -18.03 -31.34
C VAL A 84 -14.45 -17.78 -32.14
N THR A 85 -14.96 -16.57 -32.10
CA THR A 85 -16.03 -16.11 -32.97
C THR A 85 -15.60 -14.82 -33.69
N LYS A 86 -16.22 -14.56 -34.82
CA LYS A 86 -16.05 -13.31 -35.58
C LYS A 86 -17.38 -12.60 -35.65
N ASN A 87 -17.40 -11.35 -35.26
CA ASN A 87 -18.54 -10.46 -35.41
C ASN A 87 -18.08 -9.09 -35.85
N ASP A 88 -18.76 -8.45 -36.81
CA ASP A 88 -18.45 -7.12 -37.33
C ASP A 88 -17.00 -6.91 -37.74
N GLY A 89 -16.36 -7.95 -38.29
CA GLY A 89 -14.94 -7.93 -38.70
C GLY A 89 -13.93 -8.08 -37.56
N TYR A 90 -14.39 -8.22 -36.31
CA TYR A 90 -13.55 -8.45 -35.14
C TYR A 90 -13.54 -9.92 -34.71
N GLU A 91 -12.39 -10.36 -34.21
CA GLU A 91 -12.20 -11.70 -33.63
C GLU A 91 -12.25 -11.63 -32.10
N TYR A 92 -13.19 -12.38 -31.51
CA TYR A 92 -13.36 -12.50 -30.06
C TYR A 92 -12.90 -13.89 -29.62
N LYS A 93 -12.20 -13.95 -28.47
CA LYS A 93 -11.63 -15.17 -27.92
C LYS A 93 -12.16 -15.42 -26.51
N TYR A 94 -12.67 -16.61 -26.31
CA TYR A 94 -13.23 -17.08 -25.04
C TYR A 94 -12.49 -18.32 -24.55
N SER A 95 -12.27 -18.41 -23.27
CA SER A 95 -11.71 -19.62 -22.66
C SER A 95 -12.73 -20.75 -22.65
N ALA A 96 -12.27 -21.97 -22.71
CA ALA A 96 -13.16 -23.14 -22.47
C ALA A 96 -13.73 -23.05 -21.04
N GLY A 97 -15.04 -23.21 -20.89
CA GLY A 97 -15.77 -23.04 -19.64
C GLY A 97 -16.17 -21.59 -19.31
N GLU A 98 -15.87 -20.62 -20.18
CA GLU A 98 -16.31 -19.23 -20.00
C GLU A 98 -17.83 -19.09 -20.25
N LYS A 99 -18.50 -18.24 -19.49
CA LYS A 99 -19.92 -17.94 -19.64
C LYS A 99 -20.11 -16.74 -20.57
N VAL A 100 -20.98 -16.92 -21.59
CA VAL A 100 -21.22 -15.91 -22.63
C VAL A 100 -22.73 -15.69 -22.80
N ALA A 101 -23.16 -14.43 -22.78
CA ALA A 101 -24.54 -14.07 -23.14
C ALA A 101 -24.72 -14.09 -24.66
N ILE A 102 -25.81 -14.66 -25.13
CA ILE A 102 -26.11 -14.86 -26.56
C ILE A 102 -27.19 -13.88 -26.99
N GLU A 103 -26.77 -12.82 -27.71
CA GLU A 103 -27.66 -11.77 -28.19
C GLU A 103 -28.07 -11.95 -29.67
N ASN A 104 -27.29 -12.70 -30.42
CA ASN A 104 -27.50 -12.93 -31.85
C ASN A 104 -27.02 -14.36 -32.22
N ASP A 105 -27.37 -14.83 -33.45
CA ASP A 105 -26.78 -16.03 -34.01
C ASP A 105 -25.26 -15.96 -33.95
N ILE A 106 -24.64 -17.01 -33.43
CA ILE A 106 -23.19 -17.02 -33.18
C ILE A 106 -22.55 -18.38 -33.52
N LYS A 107 -21.37 -18.33 -34.14
CA LYS A 107 -20.54 -19.48 -34.40
C LYS A 107 -19.26 -19.43 -33.57
N PHE A 108 -19.03 -20.43 -32.72
CA PHE A 108 -17.80 -20.64 -31.96
C PHE A 108 -16.90 -21.67 -32.63
N CYS A 109 -15.73 -21.25 -33.06
CA CYS A 109 -14.74 -22.16 -33.68
C CYS A 109 -13.67 -22.55 -32.63
N LEU A 110 -13.44 -23.85 -32.43
CA LEU A 110 -12.45 -24.37 -31.50
C LEU A 110 -11.03 -24.24 -32.07
N ASN A 111 -10.22 -23.40 -31.43
CA ASN A 111 -8.80 -23.28 -31.72
C ASN A 111 -7.96 -23.93 -30.62
N LEU A 112 -7.01 -24.73 -31.01
CA LEU A 112 -6.06 -25.41 -30.11
C LEU A 112 -4.69 -24.79 -30.28
N TYR A 113 -4.22 -24.07 -29.25
CA TYR A 113 -2.91 -23.42 -29.22
C TYR A 113 -1.93 -24.30 -28.45
N LYS A 114 -0.86 -24.75 -29.09
CA LYS A 114 0.20 -25.53 -28.43
C LYS A 114 0.78 -24.76 -27.26
N GLU A 115 0.94 -25.43 -26.12
CA GLU A 115 1.53 -24.87 -24.92
C GLU A 115 2.92 -25.43 -24.66
N TYR A 116 3.77 -24.59 -24.09
CA TYR A 116 5.09 -24.94 -23.62
C TYR A 116 5.29 -24.58 -22.17
N THR A 117 6.06 -25.41 -21.47
CA THR A 117 6.41 -25.19 -20.07
C THR A 117 7.79 -24.57 -19.95
N VAL A 118 7.90 -23.49 -19.18
CA VAL A 118 9.16 -22.87 -18.78
C VAL A 118 9.42 -23.19 -17.32
N ARG A 119 10.54 -23.87 -17.05
CA ARG A 119 10.94 -24.32 -15.71
C ARG A 119 12.20 -23.62 -15.25
N PHE A 120 12.26 -23.36 -13.95
CA PHE A 120 13.36 -22.65 -13.31
C PHE A 120 13.97 -23.52 -12.21
N TYR A 121 15.30 -23.63 -12.22
CA TYR A 121 16.05 -24.52 -11.34
C TYR A 121 17.07 -23.77 -10.50
N THR A 122 17.48 -24.39 -9.39
CA THR A 122 18.65 -23.96 -8.61
C THR A 122 19.91 -23.96 -9.47
N ALA A 123 20.96 -23.29 -9.00
CA ALA A 123 22.23 -23.16 -9.74
C ALA A 123 22.87 -24.52 -10.12
N ASN A 124 22.72 -25.52 -9.26
CA ASN A 124 23.20 -26.89 -9.49
C ASN A 124 22.20 -27.77 -10.26
N GLY A 125 21.02 -27.26 -10.62
CA GLY A 125 19.99 -27.99 -11.36
C GLY A 125 19.22 -29.07 -10.58
N LYS A 126 19.54 -29.31 -9.31
CA LYS A 126 18.93 -30.39 -8.51
C LYS A 126 17.47 -30.13 -8.16
N ASN A 127 17.09 -28.87 -7.89
CA ASN A 127 15.75 -28.53 -7.43
C ASN A 127 15.08 -27.52 -8.38
N GLU A 128 13.78 -27.75 -8.66
CA GLU A 128 12.97 -26.80 -9.44
C GLU A 128 12.30 -25.79 -8.49
N TYR A 129 12.29 -24.53 -8.88
CA TYR A 129 11.45 -23.48 -8.29
C TYR A 129 10.01 -23.61 -8.81
N LYS A 130 9.24 -24.55 -8.27
CA LYS A 130 7.87 -24.87 -8.72
C LYS A 130 6.96 -23.65 -8.81
N SER A 131 7.11 -22.69 -7.89
CA SER A 131 6.35 -21.41 -7.86
C SER A 131 6.67 -20.46 -9.03
N LEU A 132 7.78 -20.68 -9.72
CA LEU A 132 8.18 -19.89 -10.89
C LEU A 132 7.82 -20.56 -12.21
N ARG A 133 7.39 -21.82 -12.20
CA ARG A 133 6.99 -22.56 -13.42
C ARG A 133 5.88 -21.80 -14.14
N LYS A 134 5.97 -21.76 -15.47
CA LYS A 134 4.97 -21.12 -16.33
C LYS A 134 4.61 -22.04 -17.48
N THR A 135 3.33 -22.16 -17.78
CA THR A 135 2.82 -22.75 -19.01
C THR A 135 2.27 -21.61 -19.86
N VAL A 136 2.69 -21.53 -21.12
CA VAL A 136 2.32 -20.44 -22.04
C VAL A 136 2.11 -21.00 -23.45
N VAL A 137 1.24 -20.33 -24.20
CA VAL A 137 1.00 -20.65 -25.61
C VAL A 137 2.28 -20.39 -26.43
N ALA A 138 2.52 -21.24 -27.40
CA ALA A 138 3.64 -21.14 -28.34
C ALA A 138 3.72 -19.73 -28.96
N GLY A 139 4.91 -19.14 -28.97
CA GLY A 139 5.14 -17.79 -29.49
C GLY A 139 4.86 -16.67 -28.49
N SER A 140 4.25 -16.94 -27.35
CA SER A 140 4.10 -15.94 -26.28
C SER A 140 5.43 -15.55 -25.66
N SER A 141 5.46 -14.38 -25.05
CA SER A 141 6.64 -13.89 -24.35
C SER A 141 6.44 -13.92 -22.84
N ILE A 142 7.46 -14.33 -22.10
CA ILE A 142 7.51 -14.24 -20.64
C ILE A 142 8.53 -13.22 -20.20
N ARG A 143 8.28 -12.59 -19.06
CA ARG A 143 9.27 -11.78 -18.36
C ARG A 143 10.02 -12.66 -17.36
N MET A 144 11.35 -12.64 -17.43
CA MET A 144 12.20 -13.46 -16.57
C MET A 144 12.02 -13.08 -15.09
N PRO A 145 11.71 -14.04 -14.22
CA PRO A 145 11.50 -13.77 -12.80
C PRO A 145 12.80 -13.44 -12.08
N SER A 146 12.69 -13.00 -10.81
CA SER A 146 13.82 -13.00 -9.88
C SER A 146 14.05 -14.43 -9.40
N GLY A 147 15.31 -14.84 -9.30
CA GLY A 147 15.66 -16.04 -8.55
C GLY A 147 15.94 -15.74 -7.08
N ASN A 148 16.14 -16.77 -6.28
CA ASN A 148 16.42 -16.65 -4.88
C ASN A 148 17.89 -16.30 -4.62
N SER A 149 18.13 -15.32 -3.74
CA SER A 149 19.41 -15.08 -3.12
C SER A 149 19.44 -15.76 -1.75
N SER A 150 20.63 -16.12 -1.27
CA SER A 150 20.85 -16.69 0.04
C SER A 150 21.83 -15.84 0.85
N GLU A 151 22.09 -16.25 2.07
CA GLU A 151 23.05 -15.58 2.96
C GLU A 151 24.44 -15.41 2.32
N ASN A 152 24.86 -16.40 1.53
CA ASN A 152 26.21 -16.48 0.98
C ASN A 152 26.26 -16.21 -0.54
N TYR A 153 25.11 -16.14 -1.22
CA TYR A 153 25.04 -16.01 -2.66
C TYR A 153 23.97 -15.00 -3.10
N SER A 154 24.34 -14.08 -3.99
CA SER A 154 23.41 -13.16 -4.67
C SER A 154 23.00 -13.71 -6.03
N PHE A 155 21.72 -13.68 -6.35
CA PHE A 155 21.21 -14.02 -7.67
C PHE A 155 21.67 -12.99 -8.70
N GLN A 156 22.27 -13.46 -9.81
CA GLN A 156 22.79 -12.63 -10.90
C GLN A 156 21.90 -12.68 -12.15
N GLY A 157 21.20 -13.78 -12.36
CA GLY A 157 20.39 -14.01 -13.55
C GLY A 157 20.16 -15.51 -13.80
N TRP A 158 19.75 -15.83 -15.00
CA TRP A 158 19.41 -17.17 -15.44
C TRP A 158 20.35 -17.64 -16.56
N ALA A 159 20.80 -18.87 -16.49
CA ALA A 159 21.54 -19.57 -17.54
C ALA A 159 20.64 -20.63 -18.22
N THR A 160 21.02 -21.07 -19.42
CA THR A 160 20.34 -22.16 -20.13
C THR A 160 20.85 -23.56 -19.75
N LYS A 161 21.95 -23.64 -19.00
CA LYS A 161 22.52 -24.89 -18.44
C LYS A 161 22.96 -24.67 -16.98
N ALA A 162 22.92 -25.72 -16.17
CA ALA A 162 23.42 -25.69 -14.80
C ALA A 162 24.92 -25.29 -14.79
N GLY A 163 25.32 -24.41 -13.86
CA GLY A 163 26.66 -23.88 -13.77
C GLY A 163 27.10 -22.95 -14.91
N GLY A 164 26.19 -22.61 -15.83
CA GLY A 164 26.48 -21.70 -16.94
C GLY A 164 26.50 -20.24 -16.56
N ASN A 165 26.97 -19.39 -17.48
CA ASN A 165 26.96 -17.93 -17.34
C ASN A 165 25.57 -17.34 -17.53
N VAL A 166 25.34 -16.12 -17.04
CA VAL A 166 24.07 -15.39 -17.18
C VAL A 166 23.75 -15.18 -18.68
N SER A 167 22.70 -15.83 -19.15
CA SER A 167 22.15 -15.64 -20.50
C SER A 167 20.94 -14.69 -20.50
N LYS A 168 20.18 -14.64 -19.38
CA LYS A 168 19.02 -13.76 -19.22
C LYS A 168 19.02 -13.11 -17.84
N LYS A 169 18.94 -11.77 -17.80
CA LYS A 169 18.79 -11.02 -16.55
C LYS A 169 17.36 -11.03 -16.08
N ARG A 170 17.10 -10.75 -14.78
CA ARG A 170 15.79 -10.46 -14.25
C ARG A 170 15.06 -9.40 -15.09
N GLY A 171 13.80 -9.63 -15.40
CA GLY A 171 12.98 -8.71 -16.18
C GLY A 171 13.19 -8.76 -17.69
N ALA A 172 14.18 -9.50 -18.21
CA ALA A 172 14.35 -9.72 -19.64
C ALA A 172 13.14 -10.45 -20.22
N THR A 173 12.76 -10.09 -21.45
CA THR A 173 11.66 -10.75 -22.18
C THR A 173 12.22 -11.90 -23.00
N VAL A 174 11.57 -13.06 -22.92
CA VAL A 174 11.94 -14.28 -23.67
C VAL A 174 10.73 -14.77 -24.45
N LYS A 175 10.83 -14.94 -25.76
CA LYS A 175 9.83 -15.54 -26.61
C LYS A 175 9.89 -17.07 -26.48
N VAL A 176 8.79 -17.73 -26.17
CA VAL A 176 8.73 -19.17 -25.89
C VAL A 176 8.30 -19.91 -27.16
N LYS A 177 9.23 -20.67 -27.77
CA LYS A 177 8.99 -21.46 -28.97
C LYS A 177 9.05 -22.98 -28.71
N SER A 178 9.49 -23.36 -27.52
CA SER A 178 9.62 -24.76 -27.07
C SER A 178 9.60 -24.81 -25.54
N ASN A 179 9.61 -26.02 -24.94
CA ASN A 179 9.87 -26.17 -23.51
C ASN A 179 11.26 -25.62 -23.16
N LEU A 180 11.32 -24.78 -22.12
CA LEU A 180 12.57 -24.11 -21.71
C LEU A 180 12.91 -24.48 -20.27
N LYS A 181 14.22 -24.61 -20.00
CA LYS A 181 14.77 -24.77 -18.67
C LYS A 181 15.76 -23.65 -18.41
N PHE A 182 15.66 -23.00 -17.25
CA PHE A 182 16.58 -21.97 -16.81
C PHE A 182 17.14 -22.32 -15.44
N TYR A 183 18.42 -22.04 -15.25
CA TYR A 183 19.18 -22.34 -14.05
C TYR A 183 19.66 -21.04 -13.40
N ALA A 184 19.50 -20.91 -12.10
CA ALA A 184 19.92 -19.71 -11.39
C ALA A 184 21.46 -19.56 -11.48
N VAL A 185 21.91 -18.35 -11.80
CA VAL A 185 23.32 -17.98 -11.67
C VAL A 185 23.48 -17.17 -10.40
N GLN A 186 24.38 -17.59 -9.54
CA GLN A 186 24.61 -16.99 -8.23
C GLN A 186 26.09 -16.62 -8.06
N LYS A 187 26.34 -15.45 -7.46
CA LYS A 187 27.69 -15.01 -7.09
C LYS A 187 27.84 -15.05 -5.59
N LYS A 188 28.97 -15.62 -5.09
CA LYS A 188 29.29 -15.61 -3.67
C LYS A 188 29.38 -14.18 -3.15
N ILE A 189 28.71 -13.91 -2.03
CA ILE A 189 28.70 -12.59 -1.40
C ILE A 189 29.92 -12.52 -0.46
N SER A 190 30.71 -11.45 -0.57
CA SER A 190 31.74 -11.14 0.40
C SER A 190 31.12 -10.98 1.80
N THR A 191 31.67 -11.64 2.82
CA THR A 191 31.11 -11.74 4.17
C THR A 191 31.27 -10.47 5.04
N SER A 192 31.80 -9.37 4.49
CA SER A 192 31.96 -8.11 5.22
C SER A 192 30.66 -7.30 5.18
N GLY A 193 29.90 -7.25 6.30
CA GLY A 193 28.69 -6.45 6.41
C GLY A 193 27.60 -7.11 7.27
N VAL A 194 26.46 -6.45 7.30
CA VAL A 194 25.24 -6.90 7.98
C VAL A 194 24.35 -7.67 7.02
N LYS A 195 23.98 -8.90 7.39
CA LYS A 195 23.05 -9.72 6.62
C LYS A 195 21.62 -9.43 7.07
N LEU A 196 20.76 -9.05 6.14
CA LEU A 196 19.40 -8.65 6.38
C LEU A 196 18.41 -9.71 5.88
N TYR A 197 17.42 -10.00 6.70
CA TYR A 197 16.40 -11.02 6.48
C TYR A 197 15.00 -10.41 6.55
N LYS A 198 14.03 -11.01 5.85
CA LYS A 198 12.62 -10.71 6.06
C LYS A 198 12.19 -11.16 7.46
N ASN A 199 11.01 -10.77 7.89
CA ASN A 199 10.43 -11.13 9.18
C ASN A 199 10.28 -12.66 9.36
N ASP A 200 10.03 -13.40 8.27
CA ASP A 200 9.92 -14.87 8.22
C ASP A 200 11.27 -15.61 8.26
N GLY A 201 12.38 -14.90 8.26
CA GLY A 201 13.73 -15.47 8.24
C GLY A 201 14.28 -15.71 6.84
N THR A 202 13.56 -15.38 5.77
CA THR A 202 14.07 -15.45 4.41
C THR A 202 15.15 -14.39 4.20
N TYR A 203 16.32 -14.80 3.68
CA TYR A 203 17.39 -13.86 3.35
C TYR A 203 16.91 -12.80 2.35
N TRP A 204 17.22 -11.53 2.62
CA TRP A 204 16.85 -10.42 1.77
C TRP A 204 18.05 -9.80 1.05
N LYS A 205 19.03 -9.29 1.80
CA LYS A 205 20.28 -8.74 1.24
C LYS A 205 21.38 -8.59 2.28
N THR A 206 22.61 -8.32 1.81
CA THR A 206 23.73 -7.88 2.66
C THR A 206 23.93 -6.38 2.48
N VAL A 207 24.10 -5.66 3.58
CA VAL A 207 24.47 -4.24 3.60
C VAL A 207 25.92 -4.13 4.03
N LYS A 208 26.75 -3.51 3.18
CA LYS A 208 28.16 -3.24 3.47
C LYS A 208 28.28 -2.10 4.49
N ASN A 209 29.28 -2.18 5.34
CA ASN A 209 29.67 -1.05 6.17
C ASN A 209 30.38 0.00 5.32
N THR A 210 30.04 1.27 5.47
CA THR A 210 30.64 2.39 4.77
C THR A 210 31.08 3.44 5.81
N ASP A 211 32.31 3.92 5.71
CA ASP A 211 32.87 4.93 6.62
C ASP A 211 32.71 4.53 8.11
N GLY A 212 33.00 3.26 8.44
CA GLY A 212 32.86 2.75 9.80
C GLY A 212 31.42 2.72 10.31
N ARG A 213 30.40 2.82 9.45
CA ARG A 213 28.98 2.81 9.82
C ARG A 213 28.16 1.86 8.95
N THR A 214 27.07 1.36 9.53
CA THR A 214 26.03 0.58 8.83
C THR A 214 24.78 1.44 8.70
N THR A 215 24.24 1.59 7.49
CA THR A 215 22.93 2.21 7.26
C THR A 215 21.89 1.11 7.07
N PHE A 216 20.95 1.04 7.99
CA PHE A 216 19.81 0.10 7.90
C PHE A 216 18.78 0.64 6.93
N PRO A 217 18.39 -0.13 5.89
CA PRO A 217 17.53 0.37 4.83
C PRO A 217 16.10 0.60 5.29
N ILE A 218 15.45 1.55 4.63
CA ILE A 218 14.01 1.77 4.68
C ILE A 218 13.37 0.83 3.65
N VAL A 219 12.25 0.21 4.00
CA VAL A 219 11.58 -0.78 3.14
C VAL A 219 10.11 -0.44 3.00
N ASP A 220 9.62 -0.42 1.76
CA ASP A 220 8.20 -0.35 1.42
C ASP A 220 7.70 -1.74 1.03
N LEU A 221 6.82 -2.32 1.84
CA LEU A 221 6.21 -3.64 1.59
C LEU A 221 5.03 -3.60 0.62
N LYS A 222 4.55 -2.41 0.23
CA LYS A 222 3.45 -2.16 -0.74
C LYS A 222 2.06 -2.69 -0.34
N ASN A 223 1.95 -3.57 0.64
CA ASN A 223 0.68 -4.11 1.15
C ASN A 223 0.09 -3.30 2.31
N GLY A 224 0.79 -2.23 2.74
CA GLY A 224 0.40 -1.37 3.86
C GLY A 224 0.99 -1.77 5.21
N ASP A 225 1.64 -2.94 5.32
CA ASP A 225 2.43 -3.28 6.50
C ASP A 225 3.66 -2.37 6.61
N MET A 226 4.07 -2.04 7.83
CA MET A 226 5.18 -1.11 8.08
C MET A 226 6.41 -1.84 8.59
N VAL A 227 7.56 -1.61 7.94
CA VAL A 227 8.86 -2.01 8.46
C VAL A 227 9.35 -0.92 9.40
N LEU A 228 9.24 -1.16 10.70
CA LEU A 228 9.63 -0.22 11.75
C LEU A 228 11.16 -0.14 11.92
N GLY A 229 11.84 -1.24 11.61
CA GLY A 229 13.28 -1.34 11.75
C GLY A 229 13.79 -2.79 11.63
N TRP A 230 14.89 -3.05 12.33
CA TRP A 230 15.66 -4.28 12.22
C TRP A 230 16.04 -4.81 13.60
N SER A 231 15.85 -6.08 13.84
CA SER A 231 16.13 -6.77 15.10
C SER A 231 17.04 -7.96 14.90
N LYS A 232 17.84 -8.30 15.92
CA LYS A 232 18.56 -9.58 15.98
C LYS A 232 17.63 -10.77 16.18
N THR A 233 16.41 -10.54 16.64
CA THR A 233 15.39 -11.55 16.88
C THR A 233 14.42 -11.61 15.70
N LYS A 234 14.20 -12.82 15.18
CA LYS A 234 13.22 -13.11 14.11
C LYS A 234 11.77 -12.93 14.60
N GLY A 235 10.86 -12.56 13.71
CA GLY A 235 9.41 -12.54 13.96
C GLY A 235 8.90 -11.37 14.79
N LYS A 236 9.73 -10.37 15.13
CA LYS A 236 9.28 -9.19 15.88
C LYS A 236 8.31 -8.31 15.07
N SER A 237 7.32 -7.77 15.76
CA SER A 237 6.34 -6.80 15.23
C SER A 237 6.47 -5.40 15.84
N THR A 238 7.25 -5.26 16.93
CA THR A 238 7.52 -3.98 17.60
C THR A 238 9.01 -3.84 17.89
N LEU A 239 9.52 -2.60 17.94
CA LEU A 239 10.93 -2.34 18.29
C LEU A 239 11.14 -2.37 19.80
N SER A 240 12.31 -2.90 20.23
CA SER A 240 12.88 -2.65 21.55
C SER A 240 13.88 -1.49 21.50
N ASN A 241 14.34 -1.00 22.67
CA ASN A 241 15.35 0.06 22.73
C ASN A 241 16.69 -0.34 22.09
N ALA A 242 16.98 -1.64 22.01
CA ALA A 242 18.21 -2.19 21.42
C ALA A 242 18.10 -2.43 19.91
N ASP A 243 16.90 -2.40 19.32
CA ASP A 243 16.69 -2.68 17.91
C ASP A 243 17.06 -1.46 17.06
N CYS A 244 17.47 -1.73 15.81
CA CYS A 244 17.82 -0.68 14.84
C CYS A 244 16.55 -0.18 14.13
N ARG A 245 16.32 1.12 14.10
CA ARG A 245 15.21 1.73 13.37
C ARG A 245 15.45 1.72 11.86
N SER A 246 14.38 1.73 11.07
CA SER A 246 14.44 2.02 9.63
C SER A 246 15.19 3.32 9.38
N GLY A 247 16.09 3.34 8.39
CA GLY A 247 16.92 4.50 8.07
C GLY A 247 18.07 4.78 9.04
N ALA A 248 18.21 4.05 10.14
CA ALA A 248 19.27 4.30 11.12
C ALA A 248 20.67 4.09 10.54
N ARG A 249 21.55 5.08 10.74
CA ARG A 249 22.97 5.02 10.45
C ARG A 249 23.74 4.95 11.76
N ILE A 250 24.19 3.76 12.13
CA ILE A 250 24.85 3.48 13.40
C ILE A 250 26.29 2.98 13.20
N PRO A 251 27.14 2.97 14.21
CA PRO A 251 28.48 2.38 14.13
C PRO A 251 28.43 0.99 13.54
N SER A 252 29.45 0.63 12.75
CA SER A 252 29.53 -0.65 12.01
C SER A 252 29.07 -1.84 12.84
N LYS A 253 28.14 -2.60 12.28
CA LYS A 253 27.62 -3.82 12.86
C LYS A 253 28.00 -5.02 11.99
N ARG A 254 27.96 -6.20 12.59
CA ARG A 254 28.07 -7.50 11.92
C ARG A 254 26.94 -8.38 12.39
N GLY A 255 26.67 -9.45 11.66
CA GLY A 255 25.66 -10.45 12.04
C GLY A 255 24.39 -10.37 11.21
N ARG A 256 23.35 -10.99 11.76
CA ARG A 256 22.03 -11.16 11.14
C ARG A 256 21.03 -10.22 11.77
N TYR A 257 20.22 -9.56 10.95
CA TYR A 257 19.11 -8.73 11.40
C TYR A 257 17.87 -9.02 10.55
N TYR A 258 16.72 -9.04 11.21
CA TYR A 258 15.42 -9.38 10.65
C TYR A 258 14.54 -8.14 10.60
N MET A 259 13.72 -8.00 9.55
CA MET A 259 12.71 -6.94 9.49
C MET A 259 11.78 -7.03 10.69
N VAL A 260 11.57 -5.91 11.36
CA VAL A 260 10.51 -5.74 12.37
C VAL A 260 9.30 -5.22 11.63
N VAL A 261 8.27 -6.06 11.47
CA VAL A 261 7.10 -5.74 10.64
C VAL A 261 5.87 -5.57 11.52
N PHE A 262 5.33 -4.36 11.55
CA PHE A 262 4.03 -4.08 12.14
C PHE A 262 2.96 -4.26 11.06
N ARG A 263 2.06 -5.22 11.26
CA ARG A 263 1.03 -5.56 10.30
C ARG A 263 -0.18 -4.64 10.43
N LYS A 264 -0.80 -4.31 9.31
CA LYS A 264 -2.02 -3.51 9.29
C LYS A 264 -3.13 -4.10 10.18
N SER A 265 -3.26 -5.42 10.24
CA SER A 265 -4.22 -6.11 11.10
C SER A 265 -3.99 -5.91 12.61
N MET A 266 -2.80 -5.45 12.99
CA MET A 266 -2.44 -5.15 14.39
C MET A 266 -2.74 -3.70 14.79
N ASP A 267 -3.05 -2.84 13.83
CA ASP A 267 -3.40 -1.45 14.11
C ASP A 267 -4.84 -1.37 14.64
N LYS A 268 -4.95 -1.06 15.91
CA LYS A 268 -6.23 -1.01 16.61
C LYS A 268 -6.36 0.34 17.33
N ALA A 269 -7.51 0.97 17.16
CA ALA A 269 -7.87 2.15 17.94
C ALA A 269 -7.96 1.80 19.43
N PRO A 270 -7.73 2.75 20.34
CA PRO A 270 -8.08 2.58 21.75
C PRO A 270 -9.59 2.32 21.89
N SER A 271 -9.97 1.41 22.79
CA SER A 271 -11.39 1.15 23.08
C SER A 271 -12.11 2.36 23.69
N VAL A 272 -11.36 3.19 24.40
CA VAL A 272 -11.84 4.43 25.02
C VAL A 272 -10.79 5.51 24.77
N ILE A 273 -11.24 6.68 24.32
CA ILE A 273 -10.38 7.85 24.13
C ILE A 273 -10.18 8.55 25.48
N THR A 274 -8.92 8.69 25.90
CA THR A 274 -8.57 9.37 27.16
C THR A 274 -8.99 10.84 27.10
N GLN A 275 -9.72 11.28 28.12
CA GLN A 275 -10.08 12.69 28.30
C GLN A 275 -8.95 13.46 28.98
N PRO A 276 -8.65 14.70 28.56
CA PRO A 276 -7.68 15.55 29.28
C PRO A 276 -8.35 16.15 30.51
N THR A 277 -8.09 15.55 31.67
CA THR A 277 -8.71 15.95 32.95
C THR A 277 -7.91 16.95 33.77
N LYS A 278 -6.59 17.08 33.49
CA LYS A 278 -5.69 18.00 34.21
C LYS A 278 -5.81 19.47 33.77
N TYR A 279 -6.38 19.68 32.59
CA TYR A 279 -6.50 21.00 31.97
C TYR A 279 -7.97 21.31 31.67
N ASP A 280 -8.38 22.55 31.95
CA ASP A 280 -9.72 23.03 31.61
C ASP A 280 -9.89 23.18 30.10
N ARG A 281 -8.77 23.51 29.39
CA ARG A 281 -8.71 23.61 27.92
C ARG A 281 -7.41 23.04 27.36
N VAL A 282 -7.54 22.39 26.21
CA VAL A 282 -6.39 21.92 25.43
C VAL A 282 -6.51 22.45 24.00
N TYR A 283 -5.48 23.18 23.56
CA TYR A 283 -5.35 23.69 22.20
C TYR A 283 -4.35 22.82 21.44
N TRP A 284 -4.80 22.18 20.35
CA TRP A 284 -3.93 21.38 19.51
C TRP A 284 -3.70 22.09 18.19
N VAL A 285 -2.49 22.62 17.98
CA VAL A 285 -2.14 23.45 16.83
C VAL A 285 -1.21 22.66 15.90
N GLY A 286 -1.57 22.55 14.60
CA GLY A 286 -0.72 21.79 13.68
C GLY A 286 -1.14 21.76 12.22
N ASP A 287 -0.45 20.89 11.49
CA ASP A 287 -0.57 20.70 10.04
C ASP A 287 -1.62 19.63 9.65
N SER A 288 -1.46 19.04 8.45
CA SER A 288 -2.38 17.99 7.95
C SER A 288 -2.55 16.82 8.92
N ARG A 289 -1.49 16.44 9.64
CA ARG A 289 -1.58 15.35 10.62
C ARG A 289 -2.48 15.70 11.82
N THR A 290 -2.58 16.98 12.15
CA THR A 290 -3.54 17.47 13.17
C THR A 290 -4.95 17.54 12.62
N VAL A 291 -5.12 17.95 11.35
CA VAL A 291 -6.41 17.86 10.65
C VAL A 291 -6.92 16.42 10.65
N ASP A 292 -6.09 15.47 10.24
CA ASP A 292 -6.45 14.06 10.16
C ASP A 292 -6.72 13.45 11.56
N THR A 293 -6.00 13.90 12.60
CA THR A 293 -6.30 13.53 13.99
C THR A 293 -7.71 13.96 14.40
N LYS A 294 -8.10 15.21 14.08
CA LYS A 294 -9.46 15.72 14.33
C LYS A 294 -10.52 14.90 13.57
N LEU A 295 -10.24 14.61 12.29
CA LEU A 295 -11.14 13.80 11.45
C LEU A 295 -11.30 12.37 11.99
N ALA A 296 -10.21 11.73 12.41
CA ALA A 296 -10.24 10.39 12.99
C ALA A 296 -11.05 10.32 14.30
N LEU A 297 -11.03 11.38 15.11
CA LEU A 297 -11.83 11.49 16.32
C LEU A 297 -13.34 11.69 16.02
N GLY A 298 -13.66 12.44 14.96
CA GLY A 298 -15.06 12.74 14.61
C GLY A 298 -15.84 13.33 15.81
N ALA A 299 -16.93 12.69 16.16
CA ALA A 299 -17.77 13.08 17.32
C ALA A 299 -17.13 12.79 18.70
N SER A 300 -16.01 12.04 18.74
CA SER A 300 -15.30 11.71 19.99
C SER A 300 -14.28 12.77 20.42
N VAL A 301 -14.25 13.93 19.76
CA VAL A 301 -13.42 15.06 20.20
C VAL A 301 -13.90 15.51 21.59
N PRO A 302 -13.01 15.51 22.61
CA PRO A 302 -13.40 16.01 23.94
C PRO A 302 -13.86 17.47 23.90
N SER A 303 -14.88 17.83 24.63
CA SER A 303 -15.47 19.18 24.61
C SER A 303 -14.52 20.30 25.05
N ASN A 304 -13.48 19.93 25.79
CA ASN A 304 -12.42 20.87 26.23
C ASN A 304 -11.19 20.87 25.31
N VAL A 305 -11.24 20.20 24.12
CA VAL A 305 -10.14 20.20 23.13
C VAL A 305 -10.52 21.03 21.91
N GLU A 306 -9.70 22.00 21.58
CA GLU A 306 -9.83 22.84 20.38
C GLU A 306 -8.68 22.57 19.41
N PHE A 307 -9.01 22.35 18.14
CA PHE A 307 -8.02 22.14 17.07
C PHE A 307 -7.89 23.39 16.21
N ILE A 308 -6.65 23.91 16.12
CA ILE A 308 -6.26 24.99 15.21
C ILE A 308 -5.33 24.34 14.17
N ALA A 309 -5.89 23.91 13.04
CA ALA A 309 -5.16 23.06 12.11
C ALA A 309 -5.46 23.38 10.65
N LYS A 310 -4.43 23.27 9.80
CA LYS A 310 -4.54 23.44 8.34
C LYS A 310 -3.53 22.55 7.62
N GLY A 311 -3.97 21.86 6.58
CA GLY A 311 -3.10 20.98 5.78
C GLY A 311 -1.94 21.70 5.10
N ARG A 312 -0.80 21.01 4.94
CA ARG A 312 0.42 21.47 4.25
C ARG A 312 1.09 22.71 4.88
N GLN A 313 0.86 22.98 6.15
CA GLN A 313 1.36 24.18 6.84
C GLN A 313 2.64 23.92 7.64
N GLY A 314 3.39 24.97 7.87
CA GLY A 314 4.61 25.02 8.68
C GLY A 314 4.68 26.28 9.54
N LEU A 315 5.91 26.69 9.85
CA LEU A 315 6.17 27.82 10.74
C LEU A 315 5.58 29.13 10.24
N ASP A 316 5.60 29.40 8.94
CA ASP A 316 5.15 30.68 8.40
C ASP A 316 3.62 30.85 8.53
N TRP A 317 2.86 29.81 8.31
CA TRP A 317 1.43 29.82 8.62
C TRP A 317 1.18 29.96 10.13
N PHE A 318 1.98 29.31 10.95
CA PHE A 318 1.86 29.47 12.40
C PHE A 318 2.05 30.93 12.79
N LYS A 319 3.09 31.59 12.24
CA LYS A 319 3.36 33.03 12.50
C LYS A 319 2.25 33.95 12.01
N SER A 320 1.79 33.73 10.78
CA SER A 320 0.87 34.65 10.12
C SER A 320 -0.60 34.46 10.52
N THR A 321 -0.99 33.26 10.91
CA THR A 321 -2.40 32.90 11.10
C THR A 321 -2.68 32.19 12.40
N ALA A 322 -2.09 31.00 12.62
CA ALA A 322 -2.48 30.12 13.71
C ALA A 322 -2.18 30.72 15.10
N TYR A 323 -1.08 31.44 15.24
CA TYR A 323 -0.74 32.09 16.50
C TYR A 323 -1.75 33.19 16.90
N ARG A 324 -2.27 33.95 15.94
CA ARG A 324 -3.33 34.94 16.22
C ARG A 324 -4.61 34.27 16.66
N GLN A 325 -5.02 33.16 15.99
CA GLN A 325 -6.18 32.37 16.39
C GLN A 325 -6.01 31.82 17.80
N LEU A 326 -4.85 31.18 18.06
CA LEU A 326 -4.53 30.64 19.38
C LEU A 326 -4.55 31.74 20.46
N LEU A 327 -3.91 32.89 20.21
CA LEU A 327 -3.87 33.98 21.17
C LEU A 327 -5.28 34.52 21.47
N HIS A 328 -6.11 34.67 20.45
CA HIS A 328 -7.53 35.05 20.63
C HIS A 328 -8.27 34.01 21.48
N SER A 329 -8.18 32.71 21.14
CA SER A 329 -8.85 31.64 21.88
C SER A 329 -8.41 31.56 23.35
N VAL A 330 -7.12 31.75 23.66
CA VAL A 330 -6.63 31.67 25.04
C VAL A 330 -6.95 32.94 25.83
N SER A 331 -6.92 34.13 25.18
CA SER A 331 -7.17 35.42 25.86
C SER A 331 -8.65 35.69 26.16
N SER A 332 -9.56 35.04 25.39
CA SER A 332 -11.01 35.11 25.64
C SER A 332 -11.49 34.22 26.80
N ARG A 333 -10.59 33.43 27.38
CA ARG A 333 -10.89 32.55 28.52
C ARG A 333 -10.39 33.08 29.83
N PRO A 334 -11.04 32.74 30.94
CA PRO A 334 -10.57 33.13 32.28
C PRO A 334 -9.09 32.77 32.51
N GLN A 335 -8.34 33.66 33.13
CA GLN A 335 -6.92 33.44 33.42
C GLN A 335 -6.72 32.33 34.47
N SER A 336 -7.72 32.06 35.30
CA SER A 336 -7.73 30.98 36.27
C SER A 336 -7.75 29.60 35.64
N GLU A 337 -8.30 29.46 34.41
CA GLU A 337 -8.31 28.19 33.69
C GLU A 337 -6.89 27.73 33.39
N LYS A 338 -6.61 26.44 33.69
CA LYS A 338 -5.37 25.76 33.30
C LYS A 338 -5.47 25.34 31.83
N LYS A 339 -4.59 25.83 31.00
CA LYS A 339 -4.60 25.60 29.57
C LYS A 339 -3.36 24.82 29.13
N ALA A 340 -3.53 23.82 28.27
CA ALA A 340 -2.43 23.15 27.58
C ALA A 340 -2.43 23.55 26.10
N VAL A 341 -1.25 23.80 25.54
CA VAL A 341 -1.07 24.06 24.11
C VAL A 341 -0.12 23.02 23.54
N ILE A 342 -0.58 22.19 22.61
CA ILE A 342 0.22 21.19 21.91
C ILE A 342 0.57 21.73 20.53
N ILE A 343 1.84 21.90 20.23
CA ILE A 343 2.35 22.26 18.90
C ILE A 343 2.74 20.99 18.17
N ASN A 344 2.09 20.70 17.03
CA ASN A 344 2.30 19.56 16.14
C ASN A 344 2.66 20.05 14.73
N LEU A 345 3.82 20.68 14.59
CA LEU A 345 4.35 21.25 13.34
C LEU A 345 5.77 20.73 13.07
N GLY A 346 6.24 20.88 11.85
CA GLY A 346 7.63 20.64 11.45
C GLY A 346 7.79 19.65 10.31
N VAL A 347 6.83 18.74 10.06
CA VAL A 347 6.97 17.74 8.97
C VAL A 347 7.03 18.39 7.59
N ASN A 348 6.49 19.58 7.40
CA ASN A 348 6.48 20.29 6.13
C ASN A 348 7.71 21.19 5.90
N ASP A 349 8.46 21.47 6.94
CA ASP A 349 9.60 22.40 6.89
C ASP A 349 10.77 21.94 7.79
N LEU A 350 11.09 20.66 7.75
CA LEU A 350 12.14 20.01 8.57
C LEU A 350 13.49 20.72 8.55
N LYS A 351 13.87 21.30 7.40
CA LYS A 351 15.14 22.04 7.25
C LYS A 351 15.15 23.40 7.96
N ASN A 352 13.99 23.91 8.32
CA ASN A 352 13.81 25.23 8.91
C ASN A 352 13.79 25.22 10.44
N VAL A 353 14.24 24.14 11.08
CA VAL A 353 14.14 23.93 12.54
C VAL A 353 14.74 25.07 13.36
N ASN A 354 15.83 25.69 12.91
CA ASN A 354 16.47 26.76 13.60
C ASN A 354 15.60 28.04 13.72
N ALA A 355 14.71 28.29 12.76
CA ALA A 355 13.77 29.41 12.80
C ALA A 355 12.62 29.17 13.79
N TYR A 356 12.31 27.92 14.13
CA TYR A 356 11.33 27.59 15.16
C TYR A 356 11.77 28.08 16.56
N ILE A 357 13.06 27.93 16.89
CA ILE A 357 13.55 28.07 18.26
C ILE A 357 13.25 29.43 18.84
N PRO A 358 13.75 30.56 18.26
CA PRO A 358 13.52 31.89 18.83
C PRO A 358 12.04 32.28 18.81
N TYR A 359 11.32 31.87 17.77
CA TYR A 359 9.91 32.22 17.67
C TYR A 359 9.06 31.47 18.71
N MET A 360 9.25 30.19 18.89
CA MET A 360 8.49 29.37 19.86
C MET A 360 8.79 29.79 21.30
N ARG A 361 10.02 30.23 21.62
CA ARG A 361 10.31 30.80 22.94
C ARG A 361 9.44 32.02 23.23
N ARG A 362 9.40 32.99 22.32
CA ARG A 362 8.56 34.20 22.48
C ARG A 362 7.07 33.85 22.59
N VAL A 363 6.60 32.85 21.83
CA VAL A 363 5.23 32.35 21.94
C VAL A 363 4.95 31.75 23.31
N SER A 364 5.87 30.94 23.84
CA SER A 364 5.75 30.37 25.18
C SER A 364 5.68 31.45 26.27
N GLU A 365 6.58 32.39 26.25
CA GLU A 365 6.63 33.54 27.20
C GLU A 365 5.34 34.37 27.17
N LYS A 366 4.79 34.58 25.97
CA LYS A 366 3.52 35.33 25.83
C LYS A 366 2.33 34.54 26.35
N LEU A 367 2.24 33.23 26.06
CA LEU A 367 1.12 32.37 26.43
C LEU A 367 1.13 31.97 27.92
N GLU A 368 2.31 31.96 28.54
CA GLU A 368 2.43 31.72 29.98
C GLU A 368 1.59 32.73 30.79
N LYS A 369 1.49 33.99 30.33
CA LYS A 369 0.67 35.06 30.94
C LYS A 369 -0.84 34.73 30.95
N TYR A 370 -1.27 33.77 30.15
CA TYR A 370 -2.66 33.25 30.06
C TYR A 370 -2.82 31.90 30.74
N ASN A 371 -1.90 31.51 31.62
CA ASN A 371 -1.90 30.22 32.30
C ASN A 371 -1.86 29.01 31.32
N CYS A 372 -1.06 29.16 30.23
CA CYS A 372 -0.86 28.11 29.26
C CYS A 372 0.44 27.35 29.53
N LYS A 373 0.37 26.03 29.63
CA LYS A 373 1.54 25.15 29.58
C LYS A 373 1.77 24.65 28.16
N MET A 374 3.00 24.84 27.70
CA MET A 374 3.37 24.53 26.31
C MET A 374 3.93 23.12 26.15
N TYR A 375 3.45 22.41 25.14
CA TYR A 375 3.90 21.09 24.76
C TYR A 375 4.32 21.07 23.30
N TYR A 376 5.43 20.42 23.00
CA TYR A 376 5.85 20.16 21.64
C TYR A 376 5.73 18.67 21.34
N LEU A 377 4.82 18.32 20.43
CA LEU A 377 4.67 16.95 19.95
C LEU A 377 5.77 16.67 18.93
N SER A 378 6.56 15.64 19.15
CA SER A 378 7.59 15.25 18.19
C SER A 378 7.02 15.04 16.80
N VAL A 379 7.74 15.44 15.78
CA VAL A 379 7.40 15.04 14.41
C VAL A 379 7.44 13.52 14.33
N ASN A 380 6.29 12.94 14.03
CA ASN A 380 6.08 11.50 14.00
C ASN A 380 6.78 10.84 12.81
N PRO A 381 7.07 9.51 12.85
CA PRO A 381 7.86 8.83 11.83
C PRO A 381 7.21 8.87 10.46
N ILE A 382 8.02 8.69 9.43
CA ILE A 382 7.59 8.51 8.04
C ILE A 382 8.19 7.22 7.47
N ASN A 383 7.80 6.87 6.24
CA ASN A 383 8.54 5.93 5.41
C ASN A 383 8.96 6.64 4.12
N SER A 384 10.23 7.06 4.03
CA SER A 384 10.76 7.83 2.90
C SER A 384 10.59 7.12 1.55
N GLU A 385 10.63 5.80 1.50
CA GLU A 385 10.43 5.06 0.26
C GLU A 385 8.96 5.13 -0.22
N MET A 386 8.01 5.12 0.71
CA MET A 386 6.60 5.36 0.40
C MET A 386 6.35 6.80 0.00
N VAL A 387 6.88 7.77 0.75
CA VAL A 387 6.79 9.22 0.46
C VAL A 387 7.29 9.51 -0.96
N LYS A 388 8.47 9.00 -1.31
CA LYS A 388 9.05 9.14 -2.64
C LYS A 388 8.16 8.51 -3.72
N ARG A 389 7.68 7.31 -3.49
CA ARG A 389 6.83 6.58 -4.44
C ARG A 389 5.47 7.23 -4.66
N ALA A 390 4.90 7.81 -3.61
CA ALA A 390 3.61 8.52 -3.66
C ALA A 390 3.71 9.93 -4.27
N GLY A 391 4.93 10.45 -4.48
CA GLY A 391 5.15 11.82 -4.94
C GLY A 391 4.84 12.88 -3.87
N ALA A 392 4.83 12.49 -2.59
CA ALA A 392 4.48 13.36 -1.46
C ALA A 392 5.65 14.27 -0.99
N GLY A 393 6.59 14.56 -1.88
CA GLY A 393 7.76 15.39 -1.61
C GLY A 393 8.99 14.59 -1.16
N ARG A 394 10.04 15.32 -0.75
CA ARG A 394 11.29 14.72 -0.26
C ARG A 394 11.41 14.99 1.25
N ARG A 395 11.27 13.94 2.03
CA ARG A 395 11.48 13.94 3.48
C ARG A 395 12.18 12.64 3.86
N THR A 396 13.06 12.71 4.84
CA THR A 396 13.82 11.55 5.32
C THR A 396 13.64 11.35 6.82
N GLU A 397 13.79 10.11 7.27
CA GLU A 397 13.79 9.78 8.70
C GLU A 397 14.95 10.48 9.44
N GLU A 398 16.07 10.73 8.76
CA GLU A 398 17.21 11.46 9.33
C GLU A 398 16.88 12.93 9.56
N GLU A 399 16.18 13.60 8.63
CA GLU A 399 15.70 14.97 8.79
C GLU A 399 14.72 15.07 9.96
N ILE A 400 13.78 14.10 10.11
CA ILE A 400 12.87 14.04 11.26
C ILE A 400 13.64 13.86 12.58
N ALA A 401 14.59 12.92 12.61
CA ALA A 401 15.40 12.68 13.80
C ALA A 401 16.20 13.93 14.18
N THR A 402 16.74 14.65 13.20
CA THR A 402 17.47 15.90 13.40
C THR A 402 16.56 17.01 13.93
N PHE A 403 15.41 17.21 13.29
CA PHE A 403 14.41 18.21 13.73
C PHE A 403 14.00 17.94 15.19
N ASN A 404 13.58 16.72 15.49
CA ASN A 404 13.16 16.31 16.82
C ASN A 404 14.27 16.50 17.88
N LYS A 405 15.52 16.16 17.53
CA LYS A 405 16.67 16.38 18.41
C LYS A 405 16.88 17.86 18.74
N VAL A 406 16.83 18.73 17.72
CA VAL A 406 17.03 20.17 17.91
C VAL A 406 15.90 20.78 18.76
N ILE A 407 14.63 20.45 18.45
CA ILE A 407 13.47 20.90 19.25
C ILE A 407 13.63 20.44 20.71
N TYR A 408 13.93 19.16 20.94
CA TYR A 408 14.13 18.65 22.30
C TYR A 408 15.23 19.39 23.02
N GLN A 409 16.42 19.50 22.43
CA GLN A 409 17.58 20.09 23.07
C GLN A 409 17.43 21.61 23.33
N LYS A 410 16.78 22.32 22.43
CA LYS A 410 16.73 23.78 22.47
C LYS A 410 15.49 24.38 23.13
N LEU A 411 14.35 23.64 23.11
CA LEU A 411 13.09 24.13 23.70
C LEU A 411 12.60 23.30 24.90
N CYS A 412 12.98 22.04 25.00
CA CYS A 412 12.35 21.10 25.94
C CYS A 412 13.32 20.56 27.01
N PHE A 413 14.60 20.87 26.94
CA PHE A 413 15.62 20.35 27.85
C PHE A 413 16.23 21.45 28.72
N GLY A 414 16.58 21.09 29.96
CA GLY A 414 17.23 21.98 30.92
C GLY A 414 16.26 22.76 31.82
N LYS A 415 16.84 23.60 32.72
CA LYS A 415 16.07 24.39 33.71
C LYS A 415 15.17 25.44 33.04
N ASN A 416 15.64 26.07 31.97
CA ASN A 416 14.96 27.17 31.26
C ASN A 416 14.20 26.66 30.03
N LYS A 417 13.58 25.48 30.12
CA LYS A 417 12.79 24.93 29.04
C LYS A 417 11.48 25.67 28.83
N SER A 418 11.19 26.01 27.58
CA SER A 418 9.94 26.69 27.18
C SER A 418 8.79 25.70 26.90
N PHE A 419 9.09 24.42 26.64
CA PHE A 419 8.14 23.41 26.29
C PHE A 419 8.37 22.09 27.05
N THR A 420 7.32 21.35 27.24
CA THR A 420 7.40 19.94 27.63
C THR A 420 7.33 19.09 26.34
N TYR A 421 8.25 18.13 26.19
CA TYR A 421 8.34 17.30 24.99
C TYR A 421 7.45 16.06 25.08
N ILE A 422 6.54 15.87 24.13
CA ILE A 422 5.74 14.65 23.98
C ILE A 422 6.39 13.80 22.88
N ASN A 423 7.06 12.72 23.26
CA ASN A 423 7.81 11.86 22.35
C ASN A 423 6.92 10.78 21.71
N SER A 424 5.96 11.20 20.90
CA SER A 424 5.08 10.26 20.16
C SER A 424 5.81 9.55 19.03
N CYS A 425 6.86 10.16 18.46
CA CYS A 425 7.66 9.51 17.41
C CYS A 425 8.29 8.20 17.90
N THR A 426 8.93 8.23 19.05
CA THR A 426 9.48 7.00 19.65
C THR A 426 8.37 6.03 20.04
N ASN A 427 7.27 6.53 20.61
CA ASN A 427 6.13 5.68 20.96
C ASN A 427 5.60 4.92 19.74
N LEU A 428 5.40 5.59 18.60
CA LEU A 428 4.95 4.94 17.36
C LEU A 428 5.97 3.93 16.82
N GLN A 429 7.26 4.24 16.87
CA GLN A 429 8.29 3.30 16.47
C GLN A 429 8.32 2.05 17.37
N MET A 430 8.02 2.20 18.67
CA MET A 430 7.97 1.11 19.63
C MET A 430 6.67 0.31 19.57
N LYS A 431 5.54 0.95 19.34
CA LYS A 431 4.20 0.35 19.35
C LYS A 431 3.67 -0.03 17.97
N GLY A 432 4.29 0.48 16.91
CA GLY A 432 3.86 0.33 15.53
C GLY A 432 2.98 1.50 15.06
N TRP A 433 2.88 1.63 13.75
CA TRP A 433 2.02 2.59 13.06
C TRP A 433 1.75 2.12 11.63
N ILE A 434 0.66 2.60 11.04
CA ILE A 434 0.28 2.27 9.67
C ILE A 434 0.12 3.57 8.88
N SER A 435 0.65 3.58 7.65
CA SER A 435 0.42 4.67 6.71
C SER A 435 -0.97 4.56 6.09
N ASP A 436 -1.60 5.72 5.87
CA ASP A 436 -2.83 5.79 5.10
C ASP A 436 -2.57 5.88 3.59
N ARG A 437 -3.64 5.72 2.80
CA ARG A 437 -3.66 5.96 1.37
C ARG A 437 -4.09 7.40 1.11
N TYR A 438 -3.26 8.13 0.37
CA TYR A 438 -3.59 9.49 -0.05
C TYR A 438 -4.17 9.49 -1.48
N ASN A 439 -4.58 10.64 -1.98
CA ASN A 439 -5.29 10.88 -3.27
C ASN A 439 -4.86 10.00 -4.47
N SER A 440 -3.67 9.45 -4.45
CA SER A 440 -3.16 8.51 -5.47
C SER A 440 -3.59 7.05 -5.25
N GLY A 441 -4.36 6.73 -4.20
CA GLY A 441 -4.70 5.36 -3.79
C GLY A 441 -3.51 4.55 -3.25
N ARG A 442 -2.33 5.17 -3.13
CA ARG A 442 -1.09 4.54 -2.62
C ARG A 442 -0.86 4.93 -1.17
N TYR A 443 -0.29 4.02 -0.38
CA TYR A 443 0.23 4.36 0.94
C TYR A 443 1.33 5.42 0.78
N ASP A 444 1.15 6.57 1.41
CA ASP A 444 2.01 7.72 1.18
C ASP A 444 3.22 7.80 2.12
N GLY A 445 3.21 7.01 3.19
CA GLY A 445 4.29 6.96 4.17
C GLY A 445 4.40 8.21 5.05
N LEU A 446 3.47 9.16 4.92
CA LEU A 446 3.43 10.44 5.61
C LEU A 446 2.23 10.58 6.54
N HIS A 447 1.02 10.32 6.05
CA HIS A 447 -0.22 10.30 6.81
C HIS A 447 -0.50 8.90 7.37
N TYR A 448 -1.34 8.81 8.38
CA TYR A 448 -1.60 7.58 9.12
C TYR A 448 -3.04 7.11 8.96
N SER A 449 -3.27 5.82 9.27
CA SER A 449 -4.60 5.29 9.48
C SER A 449 -5.33 6.02 10.62
N ASN A 450 -6.66 5.98 10.61
CA ASN A 450 -7.47 6.54 11.70
C ASN A 450 -7.09 5.92 13.05
N GLU A 451 -6.87 4.60 13.10
CA GLU A 451 -6.47 3.89 14.31
C GLU A 451 -5.14 4.41 14.86
N THR A 452 -4.17 4.67 14.00
CA THR A 452 -2.89 5.26 14.40
C THR A 452 -3.07 6.69 14.91
N TYR A 453 -3.90 7.53 14.26
CA TYR A 453 -4.20 8.88 14.76
C TYR A 453 -4.90 8.87 16.12
N LEU A 454 -5.87 7.98 16.33
CA LEU A 454 -6.53 7.81 17.63
C LEU A 454 -5.56 7.39 18.73
N ARG A 455 -4.59 6.52 18.42
CA ARG A 455 -3.53 6.14 19.36
C ARG A 455 -2.57 7.29 19.68
N ILE A 456 -2.26 8.16 18.69
CA ILE A 456 -1.45 9.36 18.92
C ILE A 456 -2.19 10.31 19.85
N PHE A 457 -3.46 10.56 19.60
CA PHE A 457 -4.30 11.41 20.45
C PHE A 457 -4.35 10.88 21.88
N ASP A 458 -4.74 9.62 22.05
CA ASP A 458 -4.83 8.96 23.35
C ASP A 458 -3.49 9.01 24.13
N TYR A 459 -2.38 8.76 23.44
CA TYR A 459 -1.04 8.88 24.04
C TYR A 459 -0.77 10.30 24.55
N CYS A 460 -1.14 11.33 23.78
CA CYS A 460 -0.96 12.72 24.18
C CYS A 460 -1.85 13.07 25.37
N MET A 461 -3.13 12.66 25.37
CA MET A 461 -4.03 12.95 26.48
C MET A 461 -3.58 12.27 27.78
N ARG A 462 -3.18 10.99 27.70
CA ARG A 462 -2.54 10.31 28.86
C ARG A 462 -1.27 11.01 29.34
N TYR A 463 -0.50 11.59 28.42
CA TYR A 463 0.70 12.34 28.77
C TYR A 463 0.36 13.64 29.49
N LEU A 464 -0.67 14.35 29.06
CA LEU A 464 -1.15 15.59 29.72
C LEU A 464 -1.65 15.33 31.15
N ASN A 465 -2.26 14.18 31.40
CA ASN A 465 -2.82 13.82 32.71
C ASN A 465 -1.78 13.39 33.76
N ARG A 466 -0.52 13.19 33.34
CA ARG A 466 0.62 12.94 34.24
C ARG A 466 1.08 14.25 34.90
#